data_e948ab9b6d3e8d89e04adc28a7de1517
#
_entry.id   e948ab9b6d3e8d89e04adc28a7de1517
#
_cell.length_a   1.000
_cell.length_b   1.000
_cell.length_c   1.000
_cell.angle_alpha   90.00
_cell.angle_beta   90.00
_cell.angle_gamma   90.00
#
_symmetry.space_group_name_H-M   'P 1'
#
loop_
_entity.id
_entity.type
_entity.pdbx_description
1 polymer ?
#
loop_
_entity_poly.entity_id
_entity_poly.type
_entity_poly.pdbx_seq_one_letter_code
_entity_poly.pdbx_strand_id
1 'polypeptide(L)'
;FCVDYVIENYGFTEEEATSWCLSTPDDSFGCADSCGTSSETASVQIIHNSASPTVDIYVDGGLAIADFEYRMATGILELPLEFTVGIAPAGGDIIAEFPFTLADGGEYVVIATGLLGNDDTPFDLAASGTTFGAMEGNVGLNVYHGSTDAPAVDILADGGVLVPNLAYGEFSGYVEVPANDYTIGIAPTGGDSIADFIAPLSGLGGNSAVVFASGFLSGDDPAFGIFAALEDGTVLGLESSVSDCDSCMDFCVDYVIENYGFTEEEATSWCLSTP
;
A
#
# COMPACT_ATOMS: atom_id res chain seq x y z
N PHE A 1 -2.67 -25.30 -27.35
CA PHE A 1 -3.96 -25.71 -27.97
C PHE A 1 -3.94 -25.53 -29.49
N CYS A 2 -3.62 -24.31 -30.05
CA CYS A 2 -3.54 -24.11 -31.50
C CYS A 2 -2.40 -24.95 -32.13
N VAL A 3 -1.21 -24.90 -31.57
CA VAL A 3 -0.03 -25.65 -32.00
C VAL A 3 -0.32 -27.17 -31.97
N ASP A 4 -0.85 -27.67 -30.84
CA ASP A 4 -1.19 -29.10 -30.69
C ASP A 4 -2.25 -29.54 -31.70
N TYR A 5 -3.29 -28.73 -31.92
CA TYR A 5 -4.34 -29.00 -32.88
C TYR A 5 -3.82 -29.09 -34.30
N VAL A 6 -2.91 -28.17 -34.70
CA VAL A 6 -2.31 -28.15 -36.03
C VAL A 6 -1.35 -29.34 -36.22
N ILE A 7 -0.58 -29.71 -35.21
CA ILE A 7 0.26 -30.90 -35.23
C ILE A 7 -0.58 -32.16 -35.41
N GLU A 8 -1.62 -32.32 -34.59
CA GLU A 8 -2.47 -33.53 -34.60
C GLU A 8 -3.29 -33.70 -35.88
N ASN A 9 -3.82 -32.60 -36.44
CA ASN A 9 -4.76 -32.68 -37.58
C ASN A 9 -4.11 -32.47 -38.93
N TYR A 10 -2.94 -31.81 -38.98
CA TYR A 10 -2.27 -31.49 -40.26
C TYR A 10 -0.85 -32.04 -40.35
N GLY A 11 -0.32 -32.65 -39.28
CA GLY A 11 0.99 -33.32 -39.27
C GLY A 11 2.19 -32.35 -39.36
N PHE A 12 2.01 -31.11 -38.93
CA PHE A 12 3.10 -30.13 -38.91
C PHE A 12 4.10 -30.49 -37.81
N THR A 13 5.33 -30.04 -37.96
CA THR A 13 6.28 -30.02 -36.86
C THR A 13 5.90 -28.91 -35.89
N GLU A 14 6.38 -28.97 -34.66
CA GLU A 14 6.11 -27.94 -33.65
C GLU A 14 6.51 -26.53 -34.12
N GLU A 15 7.65 -26.41 -34.81
CA GLU A 15 8.16 -25.15 -35.37
C GLU A 15 7.25 -24.61 -36.49
N GLU A 16 6.80 -25.50 -37.40
CA GLU A 16 5.88 -25.14 -38.47
C GLU A 16 4.50 -24.77 -37.94
N ALA A 17 3.97 -25.51 -36.95
CA ALA A 17 2.70 -25.24 -36.33
C ALA A 17 2.73 -23.91 -35.57
N THR A 18 3.79 -23.62 -34.82
CA THR A 18 4.00 -22.34 -34.13
C THR A 18 4.04 -21.18 -35.13
N SER A 19 4.85 -21.31 -36.18
CA SER A 19 4.94 -20.29 -37.23
C SER A 19 3.59 -20.04 -37.92
N TRP A 20 2.83 -21.11 -38.15
CA TRP A 20 1.51 -21.03 -38.80
C TRP A 20 0.48 -20.37 -37.88
N CYS A 21 0.42 -20.75 -36.61
CA CYS A 21 -0.47 -20.13 -35.62
C CYS A 21 -0.18 -18.62 -35.45
N LEU A 22 1.09 -18.21 -35.46
CA LEU A 22 1.48 -16.80 -35.35
C LEU A 22 1.20 -15.98 -36.62
N SER A 23 1.14 -16.61 -37.79
CA SER A 23 0.98 -15.93 -39.09
C SER A 23 -0.46 -15.89 -39.61
N THR A 24 -1.40 -16.58 -38.96
CA THR A 24 -2.79 -16.71 -39.40
C THR A 24 -3.72 -15.94 -38.46
N PRO A 25 -4.00 -14.65 -38.70
CA PRO A 25 -4.83 -13.81 -37.82
C PRO A 25 -6.33 -14.01 -38.04
N ASP A 26 -6.79 -15.18 -38.45
CA ASP A 26 -8.19 -15.43 -38.77
C ASP A 26 -8.88 -16.24 -37.68
N ASP A 27 -9.95 -15.63 -37.11
CA ASP A 27 -10.82 -16.17 -36.08
C ASP A 27 -11.54 -17.48 -36.41
N SER A 28 -11.34 -18.00 -37.63
CA SER A 28 -12.08 -19.16 -38.14
C SER A 28 -11.85 -20.47 -37.37
N PHE A 29 -10.82 -20.52 -36.50
CA PHE A 29 -10.48 -21.72 -35.72
C PHE A 29 -10.52 -21.50 -34.20
N GLY A 30 -10.94 -20.32 -33.70
CA GLY A 30 -10.98 -20.02 -32.27
C GLY A 30 -9.59 -19.96 -31.63
N CYS A 31 -8.54 -19.74 -32.44
CA CYS A 31 -7.14 -19.69 -31.97
C CYS A 31 -6.64 -18.27 -31.70
N ALA A 32 -7.43 -17.25 -32.00
CA ALA A 32 -7.03 -15.84 -31.84
C ALA A 32 -6.66 -15.51 -30.40
N ASP A 33 -7.36 -16.09 -29.43
CA ASP A 33 -7.08 -15.86 -28.00
C ASP A 33 -5.91 -16.72 -27.45
N SER A 34 -5.43 -17.71 -28.21
CA SER A 34 -4.38 -18.64 -27.74
C SER A 34 -3.01 -18.43 -28.40
N CYS A 35 -2.95 -17.62 -29.46
CA CYS A 35 -1.71 -17.24 -30.14
C CYS A 35 -1.42 -15.75 -30.08
N GLY A 36 -2.21 -15.01 -29.27
CA GLY A 36 -1.82 -13.67 -28.84
C GLY A 36 -0.45 -13.80 -28.15
N THR A 37 0.50 -13.01 -28.55
CA THR A 37 1.63 -12.68 -27.68
C THR A 37 0.99 -12.19 -26.39
N SER A 38 0.89 -13.07 -25.37
CA SER A 38 0.70 -12.55 -24.03
C SER A 38 1.86 -11.57 -23.86
N SER A 39 1.59 -10.28 -23.87
CA SER A 39 2.62 -9.37 -23.44
C SER A 39 2.93 -9.83 -22.01
N GLU A 40 4.15 -10.31 -21.82
CA GLU A 40 4.63 -10.63 -20.47
C GLU A 40 4.48 -9.38 -19.64
N THR A 41 3.59 -9.41 -18.65
CA THR A 41 3.26 -8.27 -17.79
C THR A 41 3.29 -8.69 -16.33
N ALA A 42 3.44 -7.71 -15.48
CA ALA A 42 3.26 -7.84 -14.04
C ALA A 42 2.18 -6.86 -13.56
N SER A 43 1.43 -7.28 -12.56
CA SER A 43 0.42 -6.45 -11.90
C SER A 43 1.09 -5.59 -10.82
N VAL A 44 0.91 -4.28 -10.87
CA VAL A 44 1.59 -3.34 -9.97
C VAL A 44 0.62 -2.33 -9.40
N GLN A 45 0.62 -2.15 -8.09
CA GLN A 45 -0.03 -1.03 -7.43
C GLN A 45 1.03 -0.01 -6.99
N ILE A 46 0.81 1.28 -7.25
CA ILE A 46 1.72 2.36 -6.88
C ILE A 46 1.07 3.22 -5.80
N ILE A 47 1.83 3.55 -4.74
CA ILE A 47 1.37 4.35 -3.60
C ILE A 47 2.34 5.51 -3.39
N HIS A 48 1.82 6.72 -3.21
CA HIS A 48 2.63 7.90 -2.88
C HIS A 48 2.65 8.15 -1.37
N ASN A 49 3.72 7.73 -0.71
CA ASN A 49 3.94 7.92 0.73
C ASN A 49 5.15 8.82 1.06
N SER A 50 5.59 9.65 0.13
CA SER A 50 6.55 10.72 0.38
C SER A 50 5.80 12.04 0.60
N ALA A 51 6.02 12.69 1.74
CA ALA A 51 5.18 13.81 2.20
C ALA A 51 5.15 15.04 1.27
N SER A 52 6.12 15.19 0.38
CA SER A 52 6.23 16.33 -0.55
C SER A 52 7.29 16.03 -1.63
N PRO A 53 7.12 16.54 -2.83
CA PRO A 53 5.98 17.25 -3.43
C PRO A 53 4.92 16.31 -4.04
N THR A 54 3.80 16.85 -4.55
CA THR A 54 2.96 16.20 -5.57
C THR A 54 3.82 15.92 -6.79
N VAL A 55 3.72 14.72 -7.37
CA VAL A 55 4.59 14.27 -8.45
C VAL A 55 3.84 13.87 -9.71
N ASP A 56 4.51 13.98 -10.83
CA ASP A 56 4.15 13.32 -12.08
C ASP A 56 4.98 12.05 -12.22
N ILE A 57 4.34 10.95 -12.61
CA ILE A 57 4.98 9.65 -12.82
C ILE A 57 5.08 9.40 -14.33
N TYR A 58 6.28 9.10 -14.77
CA TYR A 58 6.61 8.73 -16.14
C TYR A 58 6.99 7.26 -16.21
N VAL A 59 6.59 6.58 -17.29
CA VAL A 59 7.04 5.23 -17.63
C VAL A 59 7.75 5.31 -18.97
N ASP A 60 9.00 4.91 -19.02
CA ASP A 60 9.88 4.99 -20.20
C ASP A 60 9.87 6.38 -20.88
N GLY A 61 9.84 7.42 -20.04
CA GLY A 61 9.81 8.82 -20.47
C GLY A 61 8.44 9.33 -20.92
N GLY A 62 7.41 8.51 -20.98
CA GLY A 62 6.02 8.90 -21.23
C GLY A 62 5.30 9.23 -19.93
N LEU A 63 4.56 10.35 -19.89
CA LEU A 63 3.73 10.72 -18.72
C LEU A 63 2.62 9.66 -18.53
N ALA A 64 2.66 8.93 -17.41
CA ALA A 64 1.70 7.90 -17.06
C ALA A 64 0.62 8.41 -16.08
N ILE A 65 1.04 9.14 -15.04
CA ILE A 65 0.14 9.69 -14.02
C ILE A 65 0.57 11.13 -13.75
N ALA A 66 -0.36 12.07 -13.87
CA ALA A 66 -0.14 13.47 -13.51
C ALA A 66 -0.73 13.78 -12.13
N ASP A 67 -0.13 14.75 -11.45
CA ASP A 67 -0.62 15.29 -10.18
C ASP A 67 -0.88 14.21 -9.12
N PHE A 68 0.02 13.23 -8.99
CA PHE A 68 -0.08 12.16 -8.00
C PHE A 68 0.26 12.70 -6.62
N GLU A 69 -0.77 12.89 -5.80
CA GLU A 69 -0.66 13.54 -4.50
C GLU A 69 -0.23 12.57 -3.39
N TYR A 70 0.30 13.11 -2.32
CA TYR A 70 0.61 12.37 -1.09
C TYR A 70 -0.60 11.61 -0.56
N ARG A 71 -0.38 10.34 -0.18
CA ARG A 71 -1.40 9.38 0.28
C ARG A 71 -2.40 8.96 -0.81
N MET A 72 -2.07 9.15 -2.09
CA MET A 72 -2.81 8.53 -3.18
C MET A 72 -2.24 7.17 -3.55
N ALA A 73 -3.08 6.32 -4.10
CA ALA A 73 -2.72 5.03 -4.68
C ALA A 73 -3.34 4.88 -6.08
N THR A 74 -2.71 4.08 -6.92
CA THR A 74 -3.34 3.62 -8.17
C THR A 74 -4.20 2.39 -7.90
N GLY A 75 -5.14 2.08 -8.79
CA GLY A 75 -5.60 0.70 -8.95
C GLY A 75 -4.45 -0.20 -9.39
N ILE A 76 -4.73 -1.49 -9.56
CA ILE A 76 -3.77 -2.44 -10.10
C ILE A 76 -3.54 -2.12 -11.58
N LEU A 77 -2.28 -1.94 -11.97
CA LEU A 77 -1.82 -1.62 -13.33
C LEU A 77 -1.08 -2.82 -13.91
N GLU A 78 -1.32 -3.12 -15.20
CA GLU A 78 -0.52 -4.08 -15.95
C GLU A 78 0.66 -3.35 -16.61
N LEU A 79 1.88 -3.67 -16.16
CA LEU A 79 3.11 -3.04 -16.66
C LEU A 79 4.01 -4.06 -17.35
N PRO A 80 4.83 -3.65 -18.34
CA PRO A 80 5.87 -4.50 -18.92
C PRO A 80 6.83 -5.04 -17.85
N LEU A 81 7.57 -6.12 -18.15
CA LEU A 81 8.51 -6.71 -17.20
C LEU A 81 9.76 -5.83 -16.98
N GLU A 82 10.14 -5.05 -17.99
CA GLU A 82 11.27 -4.13 -17.92
C GLU A 82 10.81 -2.73 -18.29
N PHE A 83 10.96 -1.77 -17.38
CA PHE A 83 10.62 -0.37 -17.58
C PHE A 83 11.38 0.52 -16.63
N THR A 84 11.39 1.82 -16.92
CA THR A 84 11.96 2.85 -16.03
C THR A 84 10.88 3.79 -15.56
N VAL A 85 10.76 3.94 -14.24
CA VAL A 85 9.89 4.95 -13.62
C VAL A 85 10.67 6.25 -13.48
N GLY A 86 10.18 7.31 -14.11
CA GLY A 86 10.66 8.66 -13.92
C GLY A 86 9.75 9.42 -12.96
N ILE A 87 10.32 10.15 -12.02
CA ILE A 87 9.61 11.00 -11.07
C ILE A 87 9.95 12.46 -11.34
N ALA A 88 8.92 13.28 -11.46
CA ALA A 88 9.03 14.74 -11.59
C ALA A 88 8.12 15.43 -10.57
N PRO A 89 8.50 16.60 -10.02
CA PRO A 89 7.52 17.48 -9.38
C PRO A 89 6.41 17.83 -10.39
N ALA A 90 5.16 17.96 -9.94
CA ALA A 90 4.02 18.21 -10.82
C ALA A 90 4.28 19.37 -11.79
N GLY A 91 4.20 19.10 -13.09
CA GLY A 91 4.51 20.04 -14.17
C GLY A 91 5.98 20.38 -14.37
N GLY A 92 6.91 19.67 -13.70
CA GLY A 92 8.36 19.87 -13.78
C GLY A 92 9.07 18.85 -14.66
N ASP A 93 10.41 18.92 -14.64
CA ASP A 93 11.26 17.95 -15.32
C ASP A 93 11.51 16.71 -14.43
N ILE A 94 11.80 15.56 -15.04
CA ILE A 94 12.16 14.31 -14.33
C ILE A 94 13.45 14.58 -13.51
N ILE A 95 13.37 14.30 -12.20
CA ILE A 95 14.48 14.52 -11.25
C ILE A 95 15.08 13.21 -10.73
N ALA A 96 14.38 12.09 -10.88
CA ALA A 96 14.85 10.76 -10.49
C ALA A 96 14.31 9.71 -11.45
N GLU A 97 15.09 8.66 -11.70
CA GLU A 97 14.73 7.54 -12.56
C GLU A 97 15.07 6.21 -11.85
N PHE A 98 14.12 5.28 -11.86
CA PHE A 98 14.23 3.98 -11.19
C PHE A 98 13.95 2.86 -12.21
N PRO A 99 14.95 2.05 -12.58
CA PRO A 99 14.74 0.90 -13.46
C PRO A 99 14.09 -0.25 -12.68
N PHE A 100 13.09 -0.87 -13.27
CA PHE A 100 12.42 -2.07 -12.74
C PHE A 100 12.60 -3.25 -13.68
N THR A 101 12.78 -4.43 -13.08
CA THR A 101 12.72 -5.73 -13.76
C THR A 101 11.84 -6.64 -12.93
N LEU A 102 10.68 -7.00 -13.45
CA LEU A 102 9.64 -7.77 -12.79
C LEU A 102 9.55 -9.17 -13.39
N ALA A 103 8.96 -10.12 -12.66
CA ALA A 103 8.70 -11.46 -13.18
C ALA A 103 7.36 -11.49 -13.93
N ASP A 104 7.25 -12.29 -14.96
CA ASP A 104 6.01 -12.52 -15.71
C ASP A 104 4.91 -13.08 -14.79
N GLY A 105 3.73 -12.45 -14.86
CA GLY A 105 2.61 -12.74 -13.97
C GLY A 105 2.86 -12.41 -12.50
N GLY A 106 3.95 -11.72 -12.18
CA GLY A 106 4.25 -11.29 -10.80
C GLY A 106 3.33 -10.17 -10.35
N GLU A 107 3.09 -10.08 -9.04
CA GLU A 107 2.25 -9.07 -8.40
C GLU A 107 3.09 -8.28 -7.42
N TYR A 108 3.04 -6.95 -7.54
CA TYR A 108 3.94 -6.05 -6.80
C TYR A 108 3.23 -4.82 -6.26
N VAL A 109 3.71 -4.34 -5.12
CA VAL A 109 3.42 -2.99 -4.64
C VAL A 109 4.70 -2.15 -4.70
N VAL A 110 4.58 -0.92 -5.17
CA VAL A 110 5.66 0.09 -5.23
C VAL A 110 5.21 1.31 -4.44
N ILE A 111 6.02 1.71 -3.46
CA ILE A 111 5.71 2.85 -2.59
C ILE A 111 6.79 3.91 -2.74
N ALA A 112 6.39 5.13 -3.16
CA ALA A 112 7.27 6.30 -3.07
C ALA A 112 7.40 6.71 -1.61
N THR A 113 8.61 6.74 -1.09
CA THR A 113 8.92 6.91 0.32
C THR A 113 10.08 7.89 0.54
N GLY A 114 10.38 8.20 1.80
CA GLY A 114 11.42 9.14 2.15
C GLY A 114 11.07 10.59 1.88
N LEU A 115 12.06 11.45 1.91
CA LEU A 115 11.91 12.90 1.80
C LEU A 115 12.90 13.46 0.78
N LEU A 116 12.40 14.26 -0.14
CA LEU A 116 13.24 14.92 -1.12
C LEU A 116 14.22 15.89 -0.45
N GLY A 117 15.52 15.68 -0.67
CA GLY A 117 16.58 16.52 -0.11
C GLY A 117 16.96 16.22 1.35
N ASN A 118 16.48 15.10 1.90
CA ASN A 118 16.89 14.60 3.21
C ASN A 118 17.94 13.49 3.02
N ASP A 119 19.09 13.61 3.68
CA ASP A 119 20.20 12.65 3.54
C ASP A 119 20.01 11.40 4.44
N ASP A 120 19.23 11.49 5.53
CA ASP A 120 19.01 10.40 6.47
C ASP A 120 17.91 9.45 5.97
N THR A 121 16.87 9.99 5.33
CA THR A 121 15.75 9.25 4.73
C THR A 121 15.46 9.79 3.34
N PRO A 122 16.37 9.58 2.36
CA PRO A 122 16.24 10.13 1.03
C PRO A 122 14.99 9.58 0.32
N PHE A 123 14.48 10.36 -0.63
CA PHE A 123 13.40 9.90 -1.50
C PHE A 123 13.83 8.65 -2.28
N ASP A 124 12.98 7.62 -2.26
CA ASP A 124 13.22 6.35 -2.94
C ASP A 124 11.89 5.68 -3.34
N LEU A 125 11.96 4.64 -4.17
CA LEU A 125 10.86 3.74 -4.48
C LEU A 125 11.12 2.38 -3.84
N ALA A 126 10.38 2.06 -2.77
CA ALA A 126 10.39 0.74 -2.16
C ALA A 126 9.42 -0.19 -2.90
N ALA A 127 9.86 -1.40 -3.25
CA ALA A 127 9.04 -2.38 -3.95
C ALA A 127 9.05 -3.74 -3.23
N SER A 128 7.91 -4.41 -3.22
CA SER A 128 7.75 -5.76 -2.65
C SER A 128 6.82 -6.60 -3.51
N GLY A 129 7.12 -7.90 -3.62
CA GLY A 129 6.14 -8.86 -4.09
C GLY A 129 4.95 -8.95 -3.14
N THR A 130 3.77 -9.14 -3.69
CA THR A 130 2.51 -9.27 -2.94
C THR A 130 1.62 -10.31 -3.61
N THR A 131 0.38 -10.43 -3.17
CA THR A 131 -0.72 -11.09 -3.88
C THR A 131 -1.94 -10.18 -3.83
N PHE A 132 -2.53 -9.91 -4.98
CA PHE A 132 -3.81 -9.22 -5.07
C PHE A 132 -4.95 -10.23 -4.92
N GLY A 133 -5.90 -9.91 -4.03
CA GLY A 133 -6.90 -10.84 -3.58
C GLY A 133 -6.49 -11.68 -2.36
N ALA A 134 -7.38 -12.55 -1.92
CA ALA A 134 -7.20 -13.49 -0.83
C ALA A 134 -8.12 -14.70 -1.00
N MET A 135 -7.94 -15.73 -0.19
CA MET A 135 -8.91 -16.83 -0.10
C MET A 135 -10.27 -16.31 0.36
N GLU A 136 -11.34 -16.96 -0.10
CA GLU A 136 -12.71 -16.62 0.31
C GLU A 136 -12.83 -16.60 1.85
N GLY A 137 -13.34 -15.49 2.40
CA GLY A 137 -13.48 -15.27 3.84
C GLY A 137 -12.22 -14.72 4.53
N ASN A 138 -11.11 -14.51 3.81
CA ASN A 138 -9.91 -13.85 4.30
C ASN A 138 -9.70 -12.51 3.58
N VAL A 139 -8.82 -11.69 4.15
CA VAL A 139 -8.29 -10.47 3.54
C VAL A 139 -6.77 -10.60 3.48
N GLY A 140 -6.18 -10.32 2.30
CA GLY A 140 -4.75 -10.24 2.11
C GLY A 140 -4.21 -8.89 2.57
N LEU A 141 -3.13 -8.88 3.33
CA LEU A 141 -2.49 -7.66 3.81
C LEU A 141 -1.01 -7.68 3.47
N ASN A 142 -0.48 -6.54 3.03
CA ASN A 142 0.94 -6.26 2.98
C ASN A 142 1.18 -4.96 3.74
N VAL A 143 1.93 -5.01 4.86
CA VAL A 143 2.10 -3.86 5.75
C VAL A 143 3.46 -3.22 5.47
N TYR A 144 3.47 -1.89 5.31
CA TYR A 144 4.67 -1.09 5.07
C TYR A 144 4.90 -0.06 6.17
N HIS A 145 6.12 0.00 6.69
CA HIS A 145 6.51 1.02 7.66
C HIS A 145 7.11 2.24 6.95
N GLY A 146 6.29 3.26 6.71
CA GLY A 146 6.66 4.43 5.93
C GLY A 146 6.83 5.75 6.72
N SER A 147 6.79 5.71 8.07
CA SER A 147 7.04 6.90 8.91
C SER A 147 8.53 7.03 9.17
N THR A 148 9.14 8.10 8.65
CA THR A 148 10.61 8.27 8.59
C THR A 148 11.26 8.53 9.96
N ASP A 149 10.52 8.99 10.94
CA ASP A 149 10.97 9.35 12.29
C ASP A 149 10.50 8.36 13.38
N ALA A 150 9.81 7.27 12.98
CA ALA A 150 9.34 6.26 13.90
C ALA A 150 10.35 5.08 14.01
N PRO A 151 10.53 4.49 15.20
CA PRO A 151 11.37 3.32 15.39
C PRO A 151 10.71 2.06 14.83
N ALA A 152 11.46 0.94 14.81
CA ALA A 152 10.87 -0.37 14.50
C ALA A 152 9.76 -0.72 15.50
N VAL A 153 8.66 -1.29 14.98
CA VAL A 153 7.44 -1.58 15.74
C VAL A 153 6.97 -3.02 15.54
N ASP A 154 6.23 -3.53 16.51
CA ASP A 154 5.36 -4.69 16.32
C ASP A 154 3.96 -4.20 15.92
N ILE A 155 3.36 -4.84 14.92
CA ILE A 155 1.97 -4.64 14.52
C ILE A 155 1.13 -5.71 15.17
N LEU A 156 0.16 -5.30 15.96
CA LEU A 156 -0.75 -6.18 16.67
C LEU A 156 -2.11 -6.21 15.98
N ALA A 157 -2.78 -7.37 16.01
CA ALA A 157 -4.19 -7.50 15.66
C ALA A 157 -4.93 -8.06 16.87
N ASP A 158 -5.88 -7.32 17.42
CA ASP A 158 -6.61 -7.64 18.65
C ASP A 158 -5.68 -8.04 19.82
N GLY A 159 -4.55 -7.36 19.93
CA GLY A 159 -3.52 -7.59 20.96
C GLY A 159 -2.57 -8.76 20.68
N GLY A 160 -2.78 -9.54 19.61
CA GLY A 160 -1.83 -10.57 19.16
C GLY A 160 -0.83 -10.00 18.15
N VAL A 161 0.46 -10.36 18.25
CA VAL A 161 1.48 -9.91 17.29
C VAL A 161 1.18 -10.51 15.91
N LEU A 162 0.87 -9.65 14.93
CA LEU A 162 0.68 -10.01 13.53
C LEU A 162 2.00 -9.90 12.74
N VAL A 163 2.71 -8.79 12.89
CA VAL A 163 4.00 -8.53 12.25
C VAL A 163 4.99 -8.05 13.29
N PRO A 164 6.04 -8.82 13.61
CA PRO A 164 7.04 -8.42 14.60
C PRO A 164 8.14 -7.56 13.98
N ASN A 165 8.63 -6.58 14.75
CA ASN A 165 9.84 -5.81 14.48
C ASN A 165 9.96 -5.23 13.07
N LEU A 166 8.90 -4.62 12.56
CA LEU A 166 8.87 -3.96 11.26
C LEU A 166 9.60 -2.62 11.34
N ALA A 167 10.73 -2.49 10.64
CA ALA A 167 11.52 -1.26 10.61
C ALA A 167 11.08 -0.33 9.47
N TYR A 168 11.46 0.95 9.57
CA TYR A 168 11.25 1.92 8.50
C TYR A 168 11.80 1.42 7.16
N GLY A 169 10.99 1.54 6.10
CA GLY A 169 11.32 1.10 4.75
C GLY A 169 11.07 -0.39 4.48
N GLU A 170 10.62 -1.15 5.47
CA GLU A 170 10.35 -2.58 5.32
C GLU A 170 8.87 -2.89 5.07
N PHE A 171 8.64 -3.97 4.33
CA PHE A 171 7.35 -4.61 4.15
C PHE A 171 7.25 -5.86 5.03
N SER A 172 6.05 -6.14 5.54
CA SER A 172 5.77 -7.41 6.25
C SER A 172 5.85 -8.64 5.34
N GLY A 173 5.75 -8.42 4.02
CA GLY A 173 5.33 -9.44 3.08
C GLY A 173 3.81 -9.68 3.15
N TYR A 174 3.29 -10.47 2.20
CA TYR A 174 1.87 -10.80 2.14
C TYR A 174 1.48 -11.76 3.27
N VAL A 175 0.41 -11.42 3.99
CA VAL A 175 -0.22 -12.25 5.02
C VAL A 175 -1.73 -12.25 4.85
N GLU A 176 -2.41 -13.36 5.16
CA GLU A 176 -3.88 -13.42 5.17
C GLU A 176 -4.42 -13.47 6.59
N VAL A 177 -5.48 -12.72 6.83
CA VAL A 177 -6.26 -12.74 8.06
C VAL A 177 -7.73 -12.98 7.76
N PRO A 178 -8.53 -13.60 8.65
CA PRO A 178 -9.98 -13.68 8.47
C PRO A 178 -10.61 -12.31 8.24
N ALA A 179 -11.64 -12.24 7.39
CA ALA A 179 -12.37 -11.01 7.08
C ALA A 179 -13.25 -10.57 8.27
N ASN A 180 -12.62 -10.04 9.31
CA ASN A 180 -13.25 -9.46 10.50
C ASN A 180 -12.76 -8.02 10.70
N ASP A 181 -13.46 -7.27 11.54
CA ASP A 181 -12.95 -5.98 12.01
C ASP A 181 -11.93 -6.23 13.11
N TYR A 182 -10.81 -5.48 13.08
CA TYR A 182 -9.71 -5.62 14.02
C TYR A 182 -9.37 -4.28 14.67
N THR A 183 -8.87 -4.37 15.89
CA THR A 183 -8.06 -3.29 16.48
C THR A 183 -6.59 -3.55 16.14
N ILE A 184 -6.01 -2.66 15.33
CA ILE A 184 -4.61 -2.70 14.96
C ILE A 184 -3.82 -1.86 15.95
N GLY A 185 -2.98 -2.53 16.75
CA GLY A 185 -2.11 -1.88 17.71
C GLY A 185 -0.71 -1.66 17.14
N ILE A 186 -0.13 -0.51 17.40
CA ILE A 186 1.28 -0.21 17.13
C ILE A 186 2.03 -0.26 18.45
N ALA A 187 3.03 -1.10 18.55
CA ALA A 187 3.80 -1.30 19.78
C ALA A 187 5.31 -1.18 19.52
N PRO A 188 6.10 -0.65 20.47
CA PRO A 188 7.54 -0.88 20.46
C PRO A 188 7.82 -2.41 20.49
N THR A 189 8.86 -2.85 19.79
CA THR A 189 9.18 -4.29 19.70
C THR A 189 9.21 -4.97 21.08
N GLY A 190 8.30 -5.93 21.28
CA GLY A 190 8.11 -6.66 22.52
C GLY A 190 7.42 -5.87 23.64
N GLY A 191 6.86 -4.69 23.35
CA GLY A 191 6.13 -3.84 24.31
C GLY A 191 4.61 -3.92 24.17
N ASP A 192 3.92 -3.12 24.97
CA ASP A 192 2.47 -2.93 24.87
C ASP A 192 2.13 -1.92 23.77
N SER A 193 0.91 -1.98 23.23
CA SER A 193 0.43 -1.03 22.22
C SER A 193 0.44 0.41 22.78
N ILE A 194 0.95 1.33 21.97
CA ILE A 194 0.99 2.78 22.28
C ILE A 194 0.02 3.59 21.42
N ALA A 195 -0.51 2.98 20.35
CA ALA A 195 -1.55 3.58 19.51
C ALA A 195 -2.38 2.46 18.87
N ASP A 196 -3.68 2.60 18.90
CA ASP A 196 -4.62 1.62 18.37
C ASP A 196 -5.50 2.26 17.29
N PHE A 197 -5.77 1.51 16.21
CA PHE A 197 -6.56 1.92 15.05
C PHE A 197 -7.63 0.89 14.71
N ILE A 198 -8.76 1.34 14.20
CA ILE A 198 -9.84 0.45 13.75
C ILE A 198 -9.64 0.09 12.29
N ALA A 199 -9.51 -1.20 11.99
CA ALA A 199 -9.43 -1.74 10.63
C ALA A 199 -10.73 -2.51 10.30
N PRO A 200 -11.66 -1.92 9.53
CA PRO A 200 -12.94 -2.54 9.19
C PRO A 200 -12.77 -3.50 7.99
N LEU A 201 -12.19 -4.68 8.24
CA LEU A 201 -11.87 -5.67 7.20
C LEU A 201 -13.03 -6.65 6.92
N SER A 202 -14.11 -6.65 7.71
CA SER A 202 -15.22 -7.59 7.57
C SER A 202 -15.92 -7.53 6.20
N GLY A 203 -15.87 -6.38 5.53
CA GLY A 203 -16.43 -6.18 4.19
C GLY A 203 -15.49 -6.50 3.03
N LEU A 204 -14.23 -6.87 3.28
CA LEU A 204 -13.17 -7.00 2.27
C LEU A 204 -12.82 -8.47 1.94
N GLY A 205 -13.63 -9.44 2.37
CA GLY A 205 -13.36 -10.87 2.11
C GLY A 205 -13.10 -11.19 0.65
N GLY A 206 -11.99 -11.89 0.37
CA GLY A 206 -11.51 -12.23 -0.97
C GLY A 206 -10.64 -11.15 -1.64
N ASN A 207 -10.47 -9.97 -1.03
CA ASN A 207 -9.65 -8.88 -1.53
C ASN A 207 -8.36 -8.71 -0.72
N SER A 208 -7.47 -7.85 -1.20
CA SER A 208 -6.26 -7.46 -0.49
C SER A 208 -6.20 -5.94 -0.25
N ALA A 209 -5.32 -5.54 0.66
CA ALA A 209 -5.00 -4.15 0.92
C ALA A 209 -3.52 -3.98 1.29
N VAL A 210 -2.94 -2.85 0.89
CA VAL A 210 -1.62 -2.42 1.38
C VAL A 210 -1.83 -1.45 2.53
N VAL A 211 -1.45 -1.85 3.73
CA VAL A 211 -1.53 -1.01 4.93
C VAL A 211 -0.20 -0.30 5.13
N PHE A 212 -0.21 1.01 5.32
CA PHE A 212 1.04 1.75 5.46
C PHE A 212 0.97 2.84 6.53
N ALA A 213 2.05 2.92 7.30
CA ALA A 213 2.29 4.04 8.20
C ALA A 213 2.75 5.26 7.39
N SER A 214 2.22 6.44 7.69
CA SER A 214 2.41 7.66 6.91
C SER A 214 2.44 8.88 7.82
N GLY A 215 3.26 9.87 7.48
CA GLY A 215 3.44 11.09 8.26
C GLY A 215 4.50 10.94 9.36
N PHE A 216 4.57 11.95 10.23
CA PHE A 216 5.61 12.09 11.25
C PHE A 216 5.08 11.83 12.65
N LEU A 217 5.80 10.94 13.38
CA LEU A 217 5.49 10.64 14.79
C LEU A 217 5.80 11.85 15.71
N SER A 218 6.78 12.69 15.33
CA SER A 218 7.17 13.92 16.06
C SER A 218 6.07 14.97 16.18
N GLY A 219 4.95 14.81 15.47
CA GLY A 219 3.86 15.79 15.44
C GLY A 219 4.04 16.88 14.38
N ASP A 220 5.08 16.78 13.54
CA ASP A 220 5.24 17.65 12.37
C ASP A 220 4.16 17.35 11.32
N ASP A 221 3.93 18.29 10.41
CA ASP A 221 2.98 18.11 9.30
C ASP A 221 3.69 17.46 8.09
N PRO A 222 3.11 16.39 7.51
CA PRO A 222 1.83 15.76 7.81
C PRO A 222 1.87 14.84 9.04
N ALA A 223 0.84 14.95 9.88
CA ALA A 223 0.72 14.13 11.08
C ALA A 223 0.69 12.63 10.79
N PHE A 224 1.21 11.83 11.73
CA PHE A 224 1.21 10.38 11.69
C PHE A 224 -0.21 9.80 11.55
N GLY A 225 -0.34 8.74 10.78
CA GLY A 225 -1.55 7.95 10.67
C GLY A 225 -1.30 6.63 9.94
N ILE A 226 -2.25 5.72 10.05
CA ILE A 226 -2.27 4.44 9.34
C ILE A 226 -3.30 4.53 8.21
N PHE A 227 -2.90 4.08 7.04
CA PHE A 227 -3.71 4.12 5.83
C PHE A 227 -3.76 2.74 5.18
N ALA A 228 -4.84 2.46 4.47
CA ALA A 228 -5.02 1.24 3.68
C ALA A 228 -5.33 1.61 2.23
N ALA A 229 -4.49 1.20 1.30
CA ALA A 229 -4.76 1.28 -0.14
C ALA A 229 -5.43 -0.02 -0.59
N LEU A 230 -6.63 0.09 -1.13
CA LEU A 230 -7.40 -1.01 -1.70
C LEU A 230 -6.99 -1.27 -3.16
N GLU A 231 -7.35 -2.43 -3.71
CA GLU A 231 -7.00 -2.84 -5.08
C GLU A 231 -7.49 -1.88 -6.18
N ASP A 232 -8.56 -1.14 -5.92
CA ASP A 232 -9.11 -0.14 -6.84
C ASP A 232 -8.42 1.23 -6.78
N GLY A 233 -7.43 1.40 -5.89
CA GLY A 233 -6.71 2.64 -5.65
C GLY A 233 -7.35 3.55 -4.59
N THR A 234 -8.46 3.15 -3.99
CA THR A 234 -9.06 3.88 -2.87
C THR A 234 -8.12 3.81 -1.66
N VAL A 235 -7.79 4.94 -1.06
CA VAL A 235 -7.01 5.01 0.18
C VAL A 235 -7.90 5.45 1.34
N LEU A 236 -7.93 4.63 2.38
CA LEU A 236 -8.70 4.86 3.61
C LEU A 236 -7.74 5.16 4.75
N GLY A 237 -7.93 6.28 5.46
CA GLY A 237 -7.28 6.51 6.74
C GLY A 237 -7.99 5.69 7.82
N LEU A 238 -7.22 4.92 8.61
CA LEU A 238 -7.78 4.19 9.73
C LEU A 238 -8.03 5.14 10.91
N GLU A 239 -9.19 5.05 11.51
CA GLU A 239 -9.53 5.87 12.67
C GLU A 239 -8.79 5.36 13.92
N SER A 240 -8.24 6.28 14.74
CA SER A 240 -7.71 5.92 16.06
C SER A 240 -8.83 5.36 16.92
N SER A 241 -8.60 4.24 17.60
CA SER A 241 -9.57 3.66 18.53
C SER A 241 -9.69 4.44 19.83
N VAL A 242 -8.71 5.31 20.10
CA VAL A 242 -8.81 6.27 21.20
C VAL A 242 -9.62 7.44 20.67
N SER A 243 -10.86 7.55 21.08
CA SER A 243 -11.65 8.77 20.88
C SER A 243 -10.95 9.89 21.66
N ASP A 244 -10.22 10.74 20.93
CA ASP A 244 -9.33 11.80 21.49
C ASP A 244 -10.00 12.81 22.42
N CYS A 245 -11.30 12.74 22.62
CA CYS A 245 -12.00 13.69 23.50
C CYS A 245 -12.34 13.16 24.89
N ASP A 246 -12.71 11.87 25.03
CA ASP A 246 -13.23 11.40 26.31
C ASP A 246 -12.11 11.09 27.33
N SER A 247 -11.03 10.40 26.94
CA SER A 247 -9.97 10.07 27.90
C SER A 247 -9.07 11.24 28.25
N CYS A 248 -8.80 12.17 27.31
CA CYS A 248 -8.09 13.42 27.61
C CYS A 248 -8.95 14.34 28.45
N MET A 249 -10.26 14.35 28.21
CA MET A 249 -11.20 15.14 29.02
C MET A 249 -11.30 14.57 30.42
N ASP A 250 -11.47 13.27 30.60
CA ASP A 250 -11.53 12.59 31.89
C ASP A 250 -10.23 12.81 32.67
N PHE A 251 -9.06 12.62 32.04
CA PHE A 251 -7.77 12.89 32.68
C PHE A 251 -7.60 14.36 33.06
N CYS A 252 -7.99 15.29 32.20
CA CYS A 252 -7.95 16.71 32.49
C CYS A 252 -8.89 17.07 33.66
N VAL A 253 -10.10 16.56 33.63
CA VAL A 253 -11.12 16.80 34.69
C VAL A 253 -10.64 16.24 36.02
N ASP A 254 -10.17 14.98 36.06
CA ASP A 254 -9.65 14.34 37.26
C ASP A 254 -8.43 15.11 37.82
N TYR A 255 -7.48 15.49 36.95
CA TYR A 255 -6.29 16.25 37.34
C TYR A 255 -6.67 17.62 37.99
N VAL A 256 -7.63 18.34 37.38
CA VAL A 256 -8.06 19.65 37.86
C VAL A 256 -8.82 19.52 39.17
N ILE A 257 -9.65 18.50 39.35
CA ILE A 257 -10.34 18.21 40.60
C ILE A 257 -9.32 17.91 41.71
N GLU A 258 -8.38 17.00 41.48
CA GLU A 258 -7.41 16.56 42.47
C GLU A 258 -6.40 17.64 42.87
N ASN A 259 -5.95 18.47 41.93
CA ASN A 259 -4.90 19.46 42.21
C ASN A 259 -5.39 20.86 42.53
N TYR A 260 -6.60 21.22 42.11
CA TYR A 260 -7.15 22.58 42.29
C TYR A 260 -8.45 22.60 43.07
N GLY A 261 -9.05 21.43 43.36
CA GLY A 261 -10.25 21.32 44.19
C GLY A 261 -11.52 21.83 43.50
N PHE A 262 -11.55 21.82 42.15
CA PHE A 262 -12.73 22.21 41.38
C PHE A 262 -13.84 21.17 41.54
N THR A 263 -15.08 21.58 41.34
CA THR A 263 -16.17 20.64 41.09
C THR A 263 -16.05 20.03 39.68
N GLU A 264 -16.67 18.91 39.44
CA GLU A 264 -16.66 18.23 38.13
C GLU A 264 -17.15 19.16 37.01
N GLU A 265 -18.19 19.96 37.26
CA GLU A 265 -18.73 20.94 36.31
C GLU A 265 -17.74 22.09 36.01
N GLU A 266 -17.04 22.60 37.03
CA GLU A 266 -16.01 23.62 36.86
C GLU A 266 -14.78 23.09 36.14
N ALA A 267 -14.32 21.86 36.46
CA ALA A 267 -13.21 21.20 35.84
C ALA A 267 -13.48 20.91 34.34
N THR A 268 -14.66 20.37 34.03
CA THR A 268 -15.11 20.14 32.65
C THR A 268 -15.12 21.43 31.83
N SER A 269 -15.69 22.52 32.42
CA SER A 269 -15.71 23.84 31.76
C SER A 269 -14.31 24.38 31.50
N TRP A 270 -13.40 24.19 32.47
CA TRP A 270 -12.00 24.63 32.36
C TRP A 270 -11.24 23.84 31.27
N CYS A 271 -11.37 22.52 31.24
CA CYS A 271 -10.73 21.64 30.25
C CYS A 271 -11.22 21.93 28.84
N LEU A 272 -12.52 22.22 28.67
CA LEU A 272 -13.08 22.60 27.35
C LEU A 272 -12.62 23.99 26.88
N SER A 273 -12.20 24.88 27.81
CA SER A 273 -11.82 26.25 27.47
C SER A 273 -10.31 26.48 27.34
N THR A 274 -9.50 25.48 27.68
CA THR A 274 -8.03 25.56 27.63
C THR A 274 -7.54 24.76 26.45
N PRO A 275 -6.94 25.43 25.41
CA PRO A 275 -6.43 24.78 24.20
C PRO A 275 -5.22 23.90 24.48
#